data_605a4e190daa1f8c1bacaa6343b3499e
#
_entry.id   605a4e190daa1f8c1bacaa6343b3499e
#
_cell.length_a   1.000
_cell.length_b   1.000
_cell.length_c   1.000
_cell.angle_alpha   90.00
_cell.angle_beta   90.00
_cell.angle_gamma   90.00
#
_symmetry.space_group_name_H-M   'P 1'
#
loop_
_entity.id
_entity.type
_entity.pdbx_description
1 polymer ?
#
loop_
_entity_poly.entity_id
_entity_poly.type
_entity_poly.pdbx_seq_one_letter_code
_entity_poly.pdbx_strand_id
1 'polypeptide(L)'
;MTEGFAMELCGNQASWQIVPDGIKSIDLEAVGSKITEAGFEVGVQSRMVWTFTGTADLTLYPSGKLLVKTADKEVAEEIALLHCSEWTR
;
A
#
# COMPACT_ATOMS: atom_id res chain seq x y z
N MET A 1 17.22 6.64 9.11
CA MET A 1 16.33 7.73 8.85
C MET A 1 14.92 7.26 8.58
N THR A 2 13.97 7.82 9.25
CA THR A 2 12.62 7.33 9.09
C THR A 2 11.82 8.21 8.12
N GLU A 3 11.01 7.57 7.31
CA GLU A 3 10.14 8.23 6.35
C GLU A 3 8.70 8.32 6.84
N GLY A 4 8.47 8.08 8.13
CA GLY A 4 7.14 8.15 8.68
C GLY A 4 6.31 6.90 8.44
N PHE A 5 6.95 5.76 8.29
CA PHE A 5 6.24 4.50 8.13
C PHE A 5 7.12 3.34 8.56
N ALA A 6 6.48 2.21 8.82
CA ALA A 6 7.16 0.95 9.07
C ALA A 6 6.98 0.06 7.82
N MET A 7 8.04 -0.62 7.43
CA MET A 7 8.01 -1.53 6.29
C MET A 7 8.69 -2.82 6.69
N GLU A 8 7.97 -3.93 6.62
CA GLU A 8 8.48 -5.22 7.04
C GLU A 8 8.19 -6.29 6.02
N LEU A 9 9.15 -7.19 5.84
CA LEU A 9 8.95 -8.36 5.01
C LEU A 9 8.10 -9.35 5.77
N CYS A 10 7.02 -9.82 5.15
CA CYS A 10 6.07 -10.71 5.79
C CYS A 10 6.29 -12.15 5.38
N GLY A 11 6.56 -13.02 6.37
CA GLY A 11 6.65 -14.45 6.16
C GLY A 11 7.73 -14.84 5.17
N ASN A 12 7.51 -15.95 4.47
CA ASN A 12 8.47 -16.49 3.51
C ASN A 12 8.19 -16.01 2.09
N GLN A 13 7.11 -15.28 1.90
CA GLN A 13 6.75 -14.73 0.61
C GLN A 13 7.39 -13.36 0.47
N ALA A 14 7.67 -12.98 -0.77
CA ALA A 14 8.18 -11.64 -1.02
C ALA A 14 7.05 -10.64 -0.92
N SER A 15 6.63 -10.33 0.28
CA SER A 15 5.59 -9.32 0.51
C SER A 15 6.03 -8.41 1.65
N TRP A 16 5.61 -7.16 1.55
CA TRP A 16 6.05 -6.10 2.46
C TRP A 16 4.82 -5.42 3.06
N GLN A 17 4.82 -5.28 4.37
CA GLN A 17 3.75 -4.61 5.07
C GLN A 17 4.17 -3.17 5.34
N ILE A 18 3.38 -2.22 4.87
CA ILE A 18 3.69 -0.80 5.01
C ILE A 18 2.64 -0.18 5.92
N VAL A 19 3.10 0.38 7.03
CA VAL A 19 2.22 0.99 8.03
C VAL A 19 2.61 2.45 8.19
N PRO A 20 1.82 3.38 7.62
CA PRO A 20 2.14 4.81 7.75
C PRO A 20 2.03 5.28 9.20
N ASP A 21 2.98 6.11 9.63
CA ASP A 21 2.95 6.69 10.96
C ASP A 21 1.82 7.69 11.11
N GLY A 22 1.12 7.62 12.24
CA GLY A 22 0.09 8.59 12.55
C GLY A 22 -1.22 8.39 11.82
N ILE A 23 -1.32 7.41 10.97
CA ILE A 23 -2.55 7.10 10.24
C ILE A 23 -3.29 6.00 11.00
N LYS A 24 -4.53 6.27 11.40
CA LYS A 24 -5.33 5.29 12.12
C LYS A 24 -6.40 4.66 11.24
N SER A 25 -6.89 5.42 10.27
CA SER A 25 -7.88 4.91 9.33
C SER A 25 -7.85 5.77 8.08
N ILE A 26 -8.30 5.20 6.98
CA ILE A 26 -8.34 5.90 5.70
C ILE A 26 -9.66 5.62 5.01
N ASP A 27 -9.97 6.44 4.01
CA ASP A 27 -11.10 6.20 3.12
C ASP A 27 -10.57 5.35 1.97
N LEU A 28 -10.99 4.10 1.93
CA LEU A 28 -10.52 3.17 0.90
C LEU A 28 -10.79 3.69 -0.50
N GLU A 29 -11.93 4.35 -0.70
CA GLU A 29 -12.27 4.86 -2.02
C GLU A 29 -11.34 6.01 -2.42
N ALA A 30 -11.09 6.92 -1.51
CA ALA A 30 -10.24 8.07 -1.80
C ALA A 30 -8.79 7.64 -2.07
N VAL A 31 -8.26 6.79 -1.21
CA VAL A 31 -6.89 6.30 -1.39
C VAL A 31 -6.82 5.39 -2.61
N GLY A 32 -7.82 4.54 -2.80
CA GLY A 32 -7.85 3.65 -3.94
C GLY A 32 -7.85 4.39 -5.27
N SER A 33 -8.56 5.53 -5.34
CA SER A 33 -8.55 6.35 -6.54
C SER A 33 -7.15 6.85 -6.86
N LYS A 34 -6.41 7.25 -5.84
CA LYS A 34 -5.04 7.72 -6.04
C LYS A 34 -4.13 6.61 -6.54
N ILE A 35 -4.34 5.40 -6.03
CA ILE A 35 -3.55 4.25 -6.45
C ILE A 35 -3.85 3.91 -7.91
N THR A 36 -5.11 3.96 -8.32
CA THR A 36 -5.45 3.69 -9.72
C THR A 36 -4.91 4.77 -10.65
N GLU A 37 -4.88 6.02 -10.20
CA GLU A 37 -4.29 7.09 -11.00
C GLU A 37 -2.79 6.90 -11.17
N ALA A 38 -2.16 6.18 -10.27
CA ALA A 38 -0.73 5.89 -10.38
C ALA A 38 -0.44 4.75 -11.37
N GLY A 39 -1.46 4.15 -11.95
CA GLY A 39 -1.27 3.12 -12.97
C GLY A 39 -1.65 1.72 -12.54
N PHE A 40 -2.19 1.56 -11.36
CA PHE A 40 -2.62 0.26 -10.86
C PHE A 40 -4.07 0.00 -11.23
N GLU A 41 -4.40 -1.27 -11.38
CA GLU A 41 -5.78 -1.67 -11.68
C GLU A 41 -6.41 -2.27 -10.42
N VAL A 42 -7.64 -1.85 -10.13
CA VAL A 42 -8.34 -2.36 -8.97
C VAL A 42 -8.85 -3.77 -9.25
N GLY A 43 -8.69 -4.66 -8.28
CA GLY A 43 -9.22 -6.03 -8.36
C GLY A 43 -10.44 -6.17 -7.50
N VAL A 44 -10.23 -6.35 -6.19
CA VAL A 44 -11.34 -6.52 -5.25
C VAL A 44 -11.64 -5.18 -4.58
N GLN A 45 -12.93 -4.86 -4.47
CA GLN A 45 -13.38 -3.67 -3.74
C GLN A 45 -14.41 -4.13 -2.72
N SER A 46 -14.03 -4.12 -1.46
CA SER A 46 -14.94 -4.49 -0.38
C SER A 46 -14.81 -3.46 0.73
N ARG A 47 -15.64 -3.59 1.75
CA ARG A 47 -15.57 -2.68 2.89
C ARG A 47 -14.31 -2.88 3.71
N MET A 48 -13.73 -4.07 3.63
CA MET A 48 -12.62 -4.46 4.48
C MET A 48 -11.28 -4.38 3.79
N VAL A 49 -11.27 -4.45 2.45
CA VAL A 49 -10.01 -4.50 1.74
C VAL A 49 -10.22 -4.20 0.26
N TRP A 50 -9.25 -3.51 -0.32
CA TRP A 50 -9.19 -3.28 -1.76
C TRP A 50 -7.88 -3.84 -2.27
N THR A 51 -7.90 -4.53 -3.41
CA THR A 51 -6.69 -5.06 -4.01
C THR A 51 -6.42 -4.39 -5.34
N PHE A 52 -5.14 -4.34 -5.70
CA PHE A 52 -4.69 -3.68 -6.92
C PHE A 52 -3.62 -4.53 -7.57
N THR A 53 -3.50 -4.44 -8.88
CA THR A 53 -2.45 -5.10 -9.64
C THR A 53 -1.71 -4.09 -10.51
N GLY A 54 -0.43 -4.33 -10.73
CA GLY A 54 0.41 -3.44 -11.51
C GLY A 54 1.84 -3.91 -11.45
N THR A 55 2.77 -3.00 -11.16
CA THR A 55 4.16 -3.40 -10.97
C THR A 55 4.32 -4.33 -9.78
N ALA A 56 3.36 -4.32 -8.87
CA ALA A 56 3.29 -5.23 -7.74
C ALA A 56 1.83 -5.42 -7.39
N ASP A 57 1.52 -6.50 -6.67
CA ASP A 57 0.17 -6.71 -6.17
C ASP A 57 0.03 -5.98 -4.84
N LEU A 58 -1.04 -5.22 -4.69
CA LEU A 58 -1.27 -4.42 -3.50
C LEU A 58 -2.56 -4.85 -2.82
N THR A 59 -2.56 -4.78 -1.49
CA THR A 59 -3.75 -4.98 -0.68
C THR A 59 -3.85 -3.81 0.28
N LEU A 60 -4.92 -3.04 0.17
CA LEU A 60 -5.11 -1.85 0.98
C LEU A 60 -6.16 -2.11 2.05
N TYR A 61 -5.84 -1.78 3.29
CA TYR A 61 -6.71 -2.00 4.44
C TYR A 61 -7.25 -0.67 4.97
N PRO A 62 -8.42 -0.69 5.61
CA PRO A 62 -9.01 0.55 6.13
C PRO A 62 -8.16 1.24 7.20
N SER A 63 -7.27 0.52 7.84
CA SER A 63 -6.37 1.10 8.84
C SER A 63 -5.26 1.93 8.22
N GLY A 64 -5.15 1.92 6.90
CA GLY A 64 -4.07 2.59 6.20
C GLY A 64 -2.91 1.67 5.86
N LYS A 65 -2.94 0.45 6.35
CA LYS A 65 -1.89 -0.51 6.06
C LYS A 65 -1.97 -0.93 4.59
N LEU A 66 -0.82 -1.04 3.94
CA LEU A 66 -0.73 -1.50 2.57
C LEU A 66 0.20 -2.69 2.52
N LEU A 67 -0.28 -3.78 1.94
CA LEU A 67 0.54 -4.97 1.73
C LEU A 67 1.01 -4.94 0.27
N VAL A 68 2.31 -5.02 0.07
CA VAL A 68 2.91 -4.99 -1.26
C VAL A 68 3.55 -6.34 -1.52
N LYS A 69 3.09 -7.01 -2.55
CA LYS A 69 3.62 -8.33 -2.90
C LYS A 69 4.56 -8.19 -4.09
N THR A 70 5.85 -8.21 -3.81
CA THR A 70 6.89 -8.12 -4.83
C THR A 70 8.19 -8.68 -4.27
N ALA A 71 9.00 -9.26 -5.14
CA ALA A 71 10.33 -9.73 -4.76
C ALA A 71 11.36 -8.61 -4.80
N ASP A 72 11.00 -7.46 -5.36
CA ASP A 72 11.91 -6.34 -5.55
C ASP A 72 11.72 -5.33 -4.43
N LYS A 73 12.71 -5.22 -3.54
CA LYS A 73 12.64 -4.30 -2.42
C LYS A 73 12.55 -2.85 -2.89
N GLU A 74 13.19 -2.51 -3.99
CA GLU A 74 13.15 -1.14 -4.49
C GLU A 74 11.75 -0.75 -4.94
N VAL A 75 11.05 -1.68 -5.57
CA VAL A 75 9.65 -1.44 -5.94
C VAL A 75 8.80 -1.24 -4.70
N ALA A 76 9.03 -2.08 -3.68
CA ALA A 76 8.28 -1.95 -2.43
C ALA A 76 8.54 -0.60 -1.77
N GLU A 77 9.78 -0.13 -1.79
CA GLU A 77 10.13 1.16 -1.19
C GLU A 77 9.50 2.32 -1.93
N GLU A 78 9.50 2.27 -3.26
CA GLU A 78 8.86 3.31 -4.06
C GLU A 78 7.37 3.39 -3.74
N ILE A 79 6.71 2.24 -3.68
CA ILE A 79 5.28 2.19 -3.38
C ILE A 79 5.03 2.68 -1.96
N ALA A 80 5.91 2.32 -1.02
CA ALA A 80 5.78 2.77 0.36
C ALA A 80 5.86 4.29 0.46
N LEU A 81 6.79 4.90 -0.25
CA LEU A 81 6.93 6.34 -0.24
C LEU A 81 5.71 7.02 -0.83
N LEU A 82 5.19 6.51 -1.94
CA LEU A 82 3.97 7.05 -2.53
C LEU A 82 2.79 6.91 -1.58
N HIS A 83 2.65 5.76 -0.97
CA HIS A 83 1.54 5.50 -0.05
C HIS A 83 1.56 6.47 1.12
N CYS A 84 2.72 6.67 1.71
CA CYS A 84 2.84 7.48 2.91
C CYS A 84 2.87 8.98 2.62
N SER A 85 3.37 9.39 1.45
CA SER A 85 3.50 10.81 1.15
C SER A 85 2.36 11.37 0.32
N GLU A 86 1.69 10.53 -0.47
CA GLU A 86 0.64 11.01 -1.37
C GLU A 86 -0.70 10.31 -1.20
N TRP A 87 -0.69 8.99 -1.13
CA TRP A 87 -1.95 8.24 -1.18
C TRP A 87 -2.78 8.37 0.10
N THR A 88 -2.15 8.43 1.25
CA THR A 88 -2.85 8.54 2.52
C THR A 88 -2.98 9.97 3.03
N ARG A 89 -2.60 10.95 2.24
CA ARG A 89 -2.66 12.36 2.64
C ARG A 89 -3.71 13.16 1.90
#